data_9f5511ebb39dea6897d1f1c7fcdda501
#
_entry.id   9f5511ebb39dea6897d1f1c7fcdda501
#
_cell.length_a   1.000
_cell.length_b   1.000
_cell.length_c   1.000
_cell.angle_alpha   90.00
_cell.angle_beta   90.00
_cell.angle_gamma   90.00
#
_symmetry.space_group_name_H-M   'P 1'
#
loop_
_entity.id
_entity.type
_entity.pdbx_description
1 polymer ?
#
loop_
_entity_poly.entity_id
_entity_poly.type
_entity_poly.pdbx_seq_one_letter_code
_entity_poly.pdbx_strand_id
1 'polypeptide(L)'
;MDFLIFANTTINTQSYLIHMKRFILPLLIIILILTSLPTKANNEIESLLKTLDKSLQHKSVYTKQKQRQIDSLKIVLRQSDNIQEKIGIAQSLCFEYSSFQKDSALVYAIHMNNLAQKSNDKELLIEAKLDYSRILSSMGFFKEALAIVNSTQQEQLSPRLKAEYFLGQVTIYNHQKTFASNENDAQENDLIAQIYRDSLLQCKEVPSNVRAFMSAPTLLFHKKYDNAIHILDSVYKSYAPYSRDAGIIAYSLASAYQGKNDSENMIKYFAISAISDVLNGARENLSLKILAKLIFESGDIDRAYKYMKNAMEDAILCNARINTIEASDMYLFIDKAFQEKEKNKFITITILLVALCFVCILLCALFIQLKKQKRKVEQANESLSYHLYEIQQMNSILADNNKIKEEYVGLYMEQYTSYINKIANLKKRALKIAKSEDIKKVTSFLHSSLNTEEDLAEFYNNFDKAILNLFPNFVEDFNALLLPENVIIPGPGKLLTPELRIFALIRLGITDSVKIAHFLQYSLSTIYNYRSKMNIAGNGRSEEHTSEPSHT
;
A
#
# COMPACT_ATOMS: atom_id res chain seq x y z
N MET A 1 35.03 28.02 -1.05
CA MET A 1 33.88 28.08 -1.97
C MET A 1 33.07 26.79 -1.93
N ASP A 2 33.66 25.67 -1.54
CA ASP A 2 33.02 24.34 -1.53
C ASP A 2 32.04 24.11 -0.36
N PHE A 3 32.19 24.85 0.76
CA PHE A 3 31.28 24.76 1.91
C PHE A 3 29.86 25.34 1.63
N LEU A 4 29.76 26.29 0.68
CA LEU A 4 28.49 26.92 0.28
C LEU A 4 27.69 26.05 -0.71
N ILE A 5 28.31 25.19 -1.48
CA ILE A 5 27.65 24.28 -2.42
C ILE A 5 27.06 23.08 -1.66
N PHE A 6 27.76 22.58 -0.63
CA PHE A 6 27.26 21.48 0.21
C PHE A 6 26.08 21.91 1.11
N ALA A 7 26.10 23.15 1.61
CA ALA A 7 24.99 23.71 2.39
C ALA A 7 23.73 23.92 1.55
N ASN A 8 23.84 24.31 0.28
CA ASN A 8 22.69 24.54 -0.60
C ASN A 8 22.01 23.24 -1.09
N THR A 9 22.73 22.14 -1.25
CA THR A 9 22.15 20.85 -1.62
C THR A 9 21.42 20.17 -0.46
N THR A 10 21.91 20.31 0.78
CA THR A 10 21.26 19.79 1.99
C THR A 10 20.02 20.62 2.37
N ILE A 11 20.03 21.92 2.17
CA ILE A 11 18.87 22.80 2.41
C ILE A 11 17.74 22.50 1.41
N ASN A 12 18.05 22.23 0.15
CA ASN A 12 17.05 21.89 -0.87
C ASN A 12 16.40 20.52 -0.60
N THR A 13 17.13 19.50 -0.17
CA THR A 13 16.55 18.18 0.15
C THR A 13 15.69 18.22 1.41
N GLN A 14 16.04 19.00 2.44
CA GLN A 14 15.19 19.21 3.61
C GLN A 14 13.91 20.00 3.27
N SER A 15 13.99 21.00 2.41
CA SER A 15 12.83 21.76 1.94
C SER A 15 11.84 20.86 1.17
N TYR A 16 12.31 19.97 0.28
CA TYR A 16 11.45 19.01 -0.43
C TYR A 16 10.81 17.99 0.51
N LEU A 17 11.53 17.49 1.52
CA LEU A 17 10.98 16.57 2.53
C LEU A 17 9.90 17.23 3.41
N ILE A 18 10.09 18.50 3.75
CA ILE A 18 9.12 19.29 4.53
C ILE A 18 7.86 19.56 3.71
N HIS A 19 7.99 19.92 2.42
CA HIS A 19 6.84 20.10 1.52
C HIS A 19 6.09 18.79 1.29
N MET A 20 6.78 17.67 1.10
CA MET A 20 6.17 16.36 0.92
C MET A 20 5.40 15.89 2.18
N LYS A 21 5.95 16.11 3.38
CA LYS A 21 5.24 15.84 4.64
C LYS A 21 4.01 16.73 4.84
N ARG A 22 4.06 17.97 4.36
CA ARG A 22 2.97 18.96 4.52
C ARG A 22 1.75 18.66 3.65
N PHE A 23 1.90 17.92 2.54
CA PHE A 23 0.80 17.52 1.64
C PHE A 23 0.34 16.07 1.84
N ILE A 24 1.25 15.14 2.08
CA ILE A 24 0.92 13.70 2.24
C ILE A 24 0.25 13.42 3.59
N LEU A 25 0.68 14.06 4.67
CA LEU A 25 0.13 13.84 6.00
C LEU A 25 -1.34 14.27 6.12
N PRO A 26 -1.77 15.47 5.65
CA PRO A 26 -3.18 15.85 5.67
C PRO A 26 -4.04 15.00 4.71
N LEU A 27 -3.51 14.55 3.58
CA LEU A 27 -4.23 13.65 2.67
C LEU A 27 -4.46 12.28 3.30
N LEU A 28 -3.48 11.72 4.00
CA LEU A 28 -3.61 10.48 4.78
C LEU A 28 -4.59 10.63 5.95
N ILE A 29 -4.59 11.77 6.63
CA ILE A 29 -5.53 12.07 7.72
C ILE A 29 -6.96 12.21 7.18
N ILE A 30 -7.17 12.85 6.03
CA ILE A 30 -8.49 12.96 5.38
C ILE A 30 -9.00 11.58 4.95
N ILE A 31 -8.14 10.72 4.40
CA ILE A 31 -8.50 9.33 4.07
C ILE A 31 -8.84 8.53 5.33
N LEU A 32 -8.11 8.72 6.43
CA LEU A 32 -8.38 8.05 7.72
C LEU A 32 -9.68 8.54 8.37
N ILE A 33 -10.02 9.82 8.25
CA ILE A 33 -11.26 10.42 8.77
C ILE A 33 -12.46 9.97 7.93
N LEU A 34 -12.33 9.83 6.61
CA LEU A 34 -13.39 9.33 5.72
C LEU A 34 -13.70 7.83 5.94
N THR A 35 -12.76 7.07 6.52
CA THR A 35 -12.96 5.64 6.83
C THR A 35 -13.45 5.39 8.27
N SER A 36 -13.55 6.41 9.12
CA SER A 36 -13.80 6.27 10.56
C SER A 36 -15.08 6.90 11.08
N LEU A 37 -16.14 6.99 10.25
CA LEU A 37 -17.48 7.28 10.78
C LEU A 37 -18.15 5.97 11.23
N PRO A 38 -18.09 5.57 12.52
CA PRO A 38 -18.91 4.51 13.02
C PRO A 38 -20.31 5.09 13.21
N THR A 39 -21.25 4.69 12.34
CA THR A 39 -22.65 4.68 12.72
C THR A 39 -22.74 3.79 13.95
N LYS A 40 -23.22 4.34 15.08
CA LYS A 40 -23.60 3.56 16.25
C LYS A 40 -24.73 2.61 15.83
N ALA A 41 -24.38 1.47 15.24
CA ALA A 41 -25.30 0.38 15.07
C ALA A 41 -25.65 -0.10 16.48
N ASN A 42 -26.96 -0.24 16.79
CA ASN A 42 -27.40 -0.85 18.03
C ASN A 42 -26.79 -2.25 18.10
N ASN A 43 -25.95 -2.52 19.08
CA ASN A 43 -25.18 -3.76 19.22
C ASN A 43 -26.09 -5.02 19.16
N GLU A 44 -27.35 -4.91 19.60
CA GLU A 44 -28.29 -6.02 19.59
C GLU A 44 -28.77 -6.37 18.18
N ILE A 45 -29.16 -5.38 17.37
CA ILE A 45 -29.58 -5.59 15.96
C ILE A 45 -28.44 -6.16 15.15
N GLU A 46 -27.24 -5.59 15.27
CA GLU A 46 -26.08 -6.09 14.52
C GLU A 46 -25.73 -7.54 14.91
N SER A 47 -25.89 -7.91 16.18
CA SER A 47 -25.71 -9.30 16.65
C SER A 47 -26.76 -10.25 16.03
N LEU A 48 -28.01 -9.81 15.94
CA LEU A 48 -29.08 -10.58 15.28
C LEU A 48 -28.84 -10.73 13.79
N LEU A 49 -28.44 -9.65 13.10
CA LEU A 49 -28.11 -9.71 11.67
C LEU A 49 -26.93 -10.64 11.39
N LYS A 50 -25.88 -10.63 12.24
CA LYS A 50 -24.78 -11.60 12.16
C LYS A 50 -25.24 -13.04 12.38
N THR A 51 -26.18 -13.25 13.32
CA THR A 51 -26.77 -14.58 13.56
C THR A 51 -27.56 -15.04 12.34
N LEU A 52 -28.34 -14.14 11.73
CA LEU A 52 -29.06 -14.43 10.48
C LEU A 52 -28.12 -14.75 9.34
N ASP A 53 -27.04 -13.93 9.17
CA ASP A 53 -26.00 -14.16 8.16
C ASP A 53 -25.39 -15.57 8.27
N LYS A 54 -25.07 -15.98 9.50
CA LYS A 54 -24.55 -17.33 9.80
C LYS A 54 -25.60 -18.42 9.53
N SER A 55 -26.84 -18.19 9.91
CA SER A 55 -27.93 -19.14 9.67
C SER A 55 -28.17 -19.35 8.17
N LEU A 56 -28.16 -18.30 7.37
CA LEU A 56 -28.26 -18.37 5.92
C LEU A 56 -27.09 -19.11 5.27
N GLN A 57 -25.87 -18.95 5.79
CA GLN A 57 -24.71 -19.73 5.31
C GLN A 57 -24.88 -21.24 5.53
N HIS A 58 -25.57 -21.63 6.62
CA HIS A 58 -25.80 -23.03 6.97
C HIS A 58 -27.21 -23.52 6.61
N LYS A 59 -27.99 -22.75 5.85
CA LYS A 59 -29.38 -23.03 5.46
C LYS A 59 -29.57 -24.43 4.89
N SER A 60 -28.63 -24.94 4.10
CA SER A 60 -28.70 -26.30 3.54
C SER A 60 -28.77 -27.40 4.61
N VAL A 61 -28.19 -27.19 5.79
CA VAL A 61 -28.23 -28.13 6.91
C VAL A 61 -29.65 -28.21 7.46
N TYR A 62 -30.29 -27.07 7.71
CA TYR A 62 -31.65 -26.99 8.24
C TYR A 62 -32.67 -27.51 7.24
N THR A 63 -32.51 -27.19 5.96
CA THR A 63 -33.35 -27.73 4.88
C THR A 63 -33.26 -29.26 4.79
N LYS A 64 -32.04 -29.84 4.91
CA LYS A 64 -31.89 -31.30 4.94
C LYS A 64 -32.49 -31.92 6.19
N GLN A 65 -32.40 -31.25 7.33
CA GLN A 65 -33.03 -31.72 8.58
C GLN A 65 -34.56 -31.75 8.43
N LYS A 66 -35.16 -30.68 7.88
CA LYS A 66 -36.59 -30.61 7.56
C LYS A 66 -36.99 -31.72 6.62
N GLN A 67 -36.25 -31.97 5.55
CA GLN A 67 -36.53 -33.05 4.61
C GLN A 67 -36.51 -34.42 5.29
N ARG A 68 -35.57 -34.70 6.20
CA ARG A 68 -35.52 -35.94 6.97
C ARG A 68 -36.75 -36.12 7.86
N GLN A 69 -37.24 -35.05 8.52
CA GLN A 69 -38.48 -35.10 9.31
C GLN A 69 -39.67 -35.45 8.44
N ILE A 70 -39.81 -34.82 7.27
CA ILE A 70 -40.85 -35.11 6.30
C ILE A 70 -40.76 -36.58 5.80
N ASP A 71 -39.57 -37.06 5.49
CA ASP A 71 -39.37 -38.41 4.99
C ASP A 71 -39.70 -39.47 6.07
N SER A 72 -39.40 -39.18 7.34
CA SER A 72 -39.82 -40.03 8.48
C SER A 72 -41.33 -40.13 8.58
N LEU A 73 -42.04 -38.99 8.46
CA LEU A 73 -43.52 -39.00 8.46
C LEU A 73 -44.10 -39.79 7.28
N LYS A 74 -43.49 -39.72 6.09
CA LYS A 74 -43.91 -40.53 4.93
C LYS A 74 -43.75 -42.02 5.16
N ILE A 75 -42.66 -42.43 5.84
CA ILE A 75 -42.46 -43.86 6.19
C ILE A 75 -43.56 -44.31 7.15
N VAL A 76 -43.83 -43.53 8.19
CA VAL A 76 -44.91 -43.86 9.16
C VAL A 76 -46.29 -43.91 8.46
N LEU A 77 -46.56 -42.96 7.53
CA LEU A 77 -47.80 -42.97 6.75
C LEU A 77 -48.00 -44.26 5.93
N ARG A 78 -46.92 -44.80 5.36
CA ARG A 78 -46.98 -46.05 4.59
C ARG A 78 -47.14 -47.29 5.46
N GLN A 79 -46.62 -47.27 6.68
CA GLN A 79 -46.66 -48.40 7.62
C GLN A 79 -47.92 -48.48 8.47
N SER A 80 -48.62 -47.36 8.64
CA SER A 80 -49.89 -47.35 9.40
C SER A 80 -51.01 -48.05 8.60
N ASP A 81 -51.79 -48.86 9.25
CA ASP A 81 -53.01 -49.44 8.68
C ASP A 81 -54.27 -48.74 9.18
N ASN A 82 -54.20 -47.99 10.27
CA ASN A 82 -55.31 -47.26 10.85
C ASN A 82 -55.65 -46.00 10.06
N ILE A 83 -56.87 -45.85 9.59
CA ILE A 83 -57.31 -44.73 8.78
C ILE A 83 -57.24 -43.38 9.51
N GLN A 84 -57.54 -43.36 10.79
CA GLN A 84 -57.51 -42.16 11.63
C GLN A 84 -56.05 -41.69 11.86
N GLU A 85 -55.17 -42.67 12.12
CA GLU A 85 -53.75 -42.39 12.23
C GLU A 85 -53.17 -41.86 10.89
N LYS A 86 -53.54 -42.45 9.75
CA LYS A 86 -53.17 -41.94 8.41
C LYS A 86 -53.64 -40.51 8.19
N ILE A 87 -54.81 -40.14 8.61
CA ILE A 87 -55.35 -38.78 8.51
C ILE A 87 -54.47 -37.83 9.34
N GLY A 88 -54.17 -38.18 10.61
CA GLY A 88 -53.31 -37.33 11.46
C GLY A 88 -51.88 -37.16 10.93
N ILE A 89 -51.30 -38.26 10.35
CA ILE A 89 -49.98 -38.17 9.74
C ILE A 89 -50.03 -37.34 8.45
N ALA A 90 -51.08 -37.48 7.62
CA ALA A 90 -51.27 -36.67 6.41
C ALA A 90 -51.46 -35.19 6.76
N GLN A 91 -52.19 -34.88 7.86
CA GLN A 91 -52.30 -33.52 8.40
C GLN A 91 -50.93 -32.96 8.82
N SER A 92 -50.12 -33.76 9.53
CA SER A 92 -48.77 -33.39 9.91
C SER A 92 -47.89 -33.12 8.69
N LEU A 93 -47.97 -33.97 7.66
CA LEU A 93 -47.26 -33.76 6.38
C LEU A 93 -47.72 -32.48 5.66
N CYS A 94 -49.02 -32.22 5.63
CA CYS A 94 -49.60 -31.02 5.09
C CYS A 94 -49.04 -29.77 5.81
N PHE A 95 -49.01 -29.81 7.15
CA PHE A 95 -48.46 -28.74 7.97
C PHE A 95 -46.94 -28.52 7.71
N GLU A 96 -46.17 -29.60 7.68
CA GLU A 96 -44.73 -29.51 7.44
C GLU A 96 -44.41 -28.97 6.03
N TYR A 97 -45.18 -29.37 5.02
CA TYR A 97 -45.01 -28.90 3.66
C TYR A 97 -45.56 -27.48 3.40
N SER A 98 -46.51 -26.98 4.20
CA SER A 98 -47.17 -25.70 3.97
C SER A 98 -46.21 -24.51 3.83
N SER A 99 -45.11 -24.52 4.58
CA SER A 99 -44.05 -23.51 4.51
C SER A 99 -42.78 -23.98 3.79
N PHE A 100 -42.75 -25.25 3.29
CA PHE A 100 -41.57 -25.84 2.66
C PHE A 100 -41.77 -26.08 1.16
N GLN A 101 -42.93 -26.62 0.75
CA GLN A 101 -43.26 -26.87 -0.66
C GLN A 101 -44.79 -27.00 -0.79
N LYS A 102 -45.48 -25.96 -1.25
CA LYS A 102 -46.94 -25.84 -1.25
C LYS A 102 -47.65 -26.88 -2.15
N ASP A 103 -47.03 -27.25 -3.29
CA ASP A 103 -47.60 -28.31 -4.14
C ASP A 103 -47.68 -29.65 -3.41
N SER A 104 -46.66 -30.00 -2.63
CA SER A 104 -46.68 -31.20 -1.80
C SER A 104 -47.70 -31.08 -0.66
N ALA A 105 -47.82 -29.91 -0.05
CA ALA A 105 -48.87 -29.67 0.95
C ALA A 105 -50.24 -29.91 0.36
N LEU A 106 -50.50 -29.42 -0.86
CA LEU A 106 -51.76 -29.64 -1.58
C LEU A 106 -52.05 -31.14 -1.83
N VAL A 107 -51.01 -31.90 -2.27
CA VAL A 107 -51.13 -33.34 -2.49
C VAL A 107 -51.57 -34.06 -1.19
N TYR A 108 -50.92 -33.71 -0.06
CA TYR A 108 -51.30 -34.33 1.23
C TYR A 108 -52.63 -33.82 1.78
N ALA A 109 -53.03 -32.58 1.51
CA ALA A 109 -54.37 -32.08 1.85
C ALA A 109 -55.48 -32.82 1.10
N ILE A 110 -55.29 -33.06 -0.22
CA ILE A 110 -56.21 -33.88 -1.02
C ILE A 110 -56.23 -35.32 -0.50
N HIS A 111 -55.02 -35.91 -0.22
CA HIS A 111 -54.92 -37.26 0.31
C HIS A 111 -55.67 -37.40 1.66
N MET A 112 -55.48 -36.46 2.58
CA MET A 112 -56.16 -36.37 3.87
C MET A 112 -57.70 -36.31 3.70
N ASN A 113 -58.19 -35.43 2.79
CA ASN A 113 -59.62 -35.29 2.52
C ASN A 113 -60.20 -36.60 1.94
N ASN A 114 -59.51 -37.30 1.05
CA ASN A 114 -59.89 -38.58 0.48
C ASN A 114 -59.98 -39.70 1.58
N LEU A 115 -58.99 -39.70 2.51
CA LEU A 115 -59.00 -40.64 3.65
C LEU A 115 -60.22 -40.35 4.61
N ALA A 116 -60.44 -39.07 4.88
CA ALA A 116 -61.55 -38.64 5.73
C ALA A 116 -62.92 -38.99 5.14
N GLN A 117 -63.09 -38.91 3.82
CA GLN A 117 -64.30 -39.40 3.13
C GLN A 117 -64.52 -40.90 3.34
N LYS A 118 -63.45 -41.70 3.34
CA LYS A 118 -63.49 -43.16 3.52
C LYS A 118 -63.70 -43.57 4.98
N SER A 119 -63.44 -42.70 5.94
CA SER A 119 -63.58 -42.98 7.37
C SER A 119 -65.03 -42.99 7.82
N ASN A 120 -65.94 -42.45 7.04
CA ASN A 120 -67.32 -42.18 7.40
C ASN A 120 -67.52 -41.29 8.67
N ASP A 121 -66.45 -40.65 9.12
CA ASP A 121 -66.44 -39.71 10.23
C ASP A 121 -66.67 -38.28 9.69
N LYS A 122 -67.82 -37.71 10.02
CA LYS A 122 -68.21 -36.38 9.55
C LYS A 122 -67.34 -35.27 10.11
N GLU A 123 -66.88 -35.38 11.37
CA GLU A 123 -66.03 -34.38 12.00
C GLU A 123 -64.65 -34.37 11.34
N LEU A 124 -64.02 -35.52 11.15
CA LEU A 124 -62.76 -35.66 10.45
C LEU A 124 -62.85 -35.16 9.01
N LEU A 125 -63.95 -35.40 8.30
CA LEU A 125 -64.15 -34.90 6.94
C LEU A 125 -64.23 -33.37 6.90
N ILE A 126 -64.94 -32.76 7.87
CA ILE A 126 -65.03 -31.30 7.94
C ILE A 126 -63.65 -30.69 8.26
N GLU A 127 -62.98 -31.27 9.25
CA GLU A 127 -61.60 -30.81 9.60
C GLU A 127 -60.68 -30.90 8.41
N ALA A 128 -60.63 -32.00 7.67
CA ALA A 128 -59.88 -32.19 6.48
C ALA A 128 -60.18 -31.17 5.36
N LYS A 129 -61.50 -30.86 5.19
CA LYS A 129 -61.95 -29.82 4.25
C LYS A 129 -61.46 -28.43 4.65
N LEU A 130 -61.46 -28.07 5.92
CA LEU A 130 -61.02 -26.80 6.44
C LEU A 130 -59.49 -26.66 6.25
N ASP A 131 -58.71 -27.69 6.54
CA ASP A 131 -57.25 -27.71 6.27
C ASP A 131 -56.95 -27.58 4.78
N TYR A 132 -57.70 -28.35 3.94
CA TYR A 132 -57.55 -28.25 2.47
C TYR A 132 -57.84 -26.83 1.98
N SER A 133 -58.87 -26.17 2.48
CA SER A 133 -59.20 -24.78 2.12
C SER A 133 -58.10 -23.80 2.52
N ARG A 134 -57.48 -23.98 3.70
CA ARG A 134 -56.33 -23.16 4.15
C ARG A 134 -55.13 -23.28 3.20
N ILE A 135 -54.80 -24.48 2.73
CA ILE A 135 -53.75 -24.69 1.75
C ILE A 135 -54.07 -24.03 0.42
N LEU A 136 -55.30 -24.22 -0.11
CA LEU A 136 -55.73 -23.56 -1.36
C LEU A 136 -55.62 -22.04 -1.25
N SER A 137 -56.04 -21.44 -0.14
CA SER A 137 -55.98 -20.00 0.07
C SER A 137 -54.52 -19.49 0.10
N SER A 138 -53.61 -20.27 0.72
CA SER A 138 -52.17 -19.92 0.76
C SER A 138 -51.51 -19.98 -0.62
N MET A 139 -52.12 -20.65 -1.59
CA MET A 139 -51.67 -20.72 -2.98
C MET A 139 -52.39 -19.72 -3.90
N GLY A 140 -53.32 -18.93 -3.38
CA GLY A 140 -54.11 -17.94 -4.12
C GLY A 140 -55.39 -18.48 -4.75
N PHE A 141 -55.81 -19.73 -4.47
CA PHE A 141 -57.06 -20.32 -4.96
C PHE A 141 -58.22 -19.94 -4.03
N PHE A 142 -58.51 -18.64 -3.92
CA PHE A 142 -59.47 -18.11 -2.95
C PHE A 142 -60.90 -18.53 -3.20
N LYS A 143 -61.30 -18.54 -4.48
CA LYS A 143 -62.66 -18.91 -4.87
C LYS A 143 -62.97 -20.36 -4.47
N GLU A 144 -62.03 -21.25 -4.73
CA GLU A 144 -62.13 -22.67 -4.39
C GLU A 144 -62.08 -22.86 -2.86
N ALA A 145 -61.20 -22.13 -2.17
CA ALA A 145 -61.09 -22.17 -0.71
C ALA A 145 -62.40 -21.74 -0.04
N LEU A 146 -62.97 -20.61 -0.46
CA LEU A 146 -64.26 -20.13 0.07
C LEU A 146 -65.40 -21.06 -0.28
N ALA A 147 -65.43 -21.63 -1.49
CA ALA A 147 -66.49 -22.61 -1.85
C ALA A 147 -66.46 -23.83 -0.92
N ILE A 148 -65.29 -24.33 -0.54
CA ILE A 148 -65.16 -25.45 0.41
C ILE A 148 -65.69 -25.06 1.80
N VAL A 149 -65.18 -23.94 2.33
CA VAL A 149 -65.60 -23.50 3.70
C VAL A 149 -67.10 -23.20 3.77
N ASN A 150 -67.66 -22.52 2.78
CA ASN A 150 -69.07 -22.16 2.74
C ASN A 150 -69.99 -23.39 2.51
N SER A 151 -69.43 -24.51 1.97
CA SER A 151 -70.14 -25.77 1.86
C SER A 151 -70.34 -26.47 3.24
N THR A 152 -69.62 -26.04 4.27
CA THR A 152 -69.77 -26.52 5.63
C THR A 152 -70.91 -25.76 6.32
N GLN A 153 -71.97 -26.50 6.76
CA GLN A 153 -73.08 -25.87 7.43
C GLN A 153 -72.68 -25.47 8.86
N GLN A 154 -72.36 -24.18 9.07
CA GLN A 154 -71.86 -23.64 10.34
C GLN A 154 -72.69 -23.98 11.55
N GLU A 155 -74.01 -24.04 11.39
CA GLU A 155 -74.99 -24.28 12.46
C GLU A 155 -74.89 -25.70 13.01
N GLN A 156 -74.41 -26.66 12.25
CA GLN A 156 -74.26 -28.06 12.60
C GLN A 156 -72.87 -28.45 13.11
N LEU A 157 -71.96 -27.49 13.25
CA LEU A 157 -70.63 -27.76 13.71
C LEU A 157 -70.55 -27.94 15.22
N SER A 158 -69.75 -28.91 15.66
CA SER A 158 -69.33 -28.97 17.06
C SER A 158 -68.58 -27.71 17.48
N PRO A 159 -68.59 -27.33 18.75
CA PRO A 159 -67.87 -26.10 19.20
C PRO A 159 -66.44 -26.05 18.77
N ARG A 160 -65.73 -27.18 18.78
CA ARG A 160 -64.33 -27.28 18.29
C ARG A 160 -64.23 -26.95 16.79
N LEU A 161 -65.04 -27.57 15.96
CA LEU A 161 -65.03 -27.35 14.50
C LEU A 161 -65.54 -25.96 14.13
N LYS A 162 -66.37 -25.33 14.95
CA LYS A 162 -66.81 -23.95 14.78
C LYS A 162 -65.63 -22.97 14.94
N ALA A 163 -64.74 -23.21 15.91
CA ALA A 163 -63.55 -22.44 16.07
C ALA A 163 -62.60 -22.63 14.85
N GLU A 164 -62.40 -23.87 14.35
CA GLU A 164 -61.62 -24.16 13.15
C GLU A 164 -62.20 -23.51 11.89
N TYR A 165 -63.53 -23.48 11.76
CA TYR A 165 -64.20 -22.78 10.66
C TYR A 165 -63.91 -21.28 10.67
N PHE A 166 -64.06 -20.62 11.83
CA PHE A 166 -63.76 -19.20 11.94
C PHE A 166 -62.27 -18.93 11.68
N LEU A 167 -61.34 -19.76 12.18
CA LEU A 167 -59.93 -19.67 11.90
C LEU A 167 -59.66 -19.84 10.41
N GLY A 168 -60.33 -20.75 9.71
CA GLY A 168 -60.25 -20.91 8.27
C GLY A 168 -60.66 -19.65 7.52
N GLN A 169 -61.79 -19.05 7.87
CA GLN A 169 -62.27 -17.80 7.28
C GLN A 169 -61.29 -16.65 7.52
N VAL A 170 -60.83 -16.44 8.76
CA VAL A 170 -59.78 -15.45 9.10
C VAL A 170 -58.53 -15.64 8.22
N THR A 171 -58.08 -16.88 8.04
CA THR A 171 -56.91 -17.21 7.26
C THR A 171 -57.10 -16.87 5.77
N ILE A 172 -58.25 -17.23 5.19
CA ILE A 172 -58.57 -16.96 3.78
C ILE A 172 -58.59 -15.45 3.52
N TYR A 173 -59.33 -14.68 4.34
CA TYR A 173 -59.44 -13.23 4.14
C TYR A 173 -58.12 -12.48 4.43
N ASN A 174 -57.30 -12.95 5.39
CA ASN A 174 -55.95 -12.43 5.57
C ASN A 174 -55.04 -12.68 4.34
N HIS A 175 -55.17 -13.87 3.72
CA HIS A 175 -54.46 -14.11 2.46
C HIS A 175 -55.04 -13.22 1.34
N GLN A 176 -56.35 -13.08 1.17
CA GLN A 176 -56.95 -12.17 0.20
C GLN A 176 -56.52 -10.72 0.41
N LYS A 177 -56.44 -10.24 1.66
CA LYS A 177 -55.86 -8.93 1.98
C LYS A 177 -54.43 -8.78 1.45
N THR A 178 -53.58 -9.77 1.70
CA THR A 178 -52.17 -9.76 1.24
C THR A 178 -52.07 -9.78 -0.29
N PHE A 179 -53.04 -10.41 -0.95
CA PHE A 179 -53.12 -10.57 -2.41
C PHE A 179 -53.93 -9.48 -3.12
N ALA A 180 -54.48 -8.54 -2.36
CA ALA A 180 -55.27 -7.47 -2.94
C ALA A 180 -54.47 -6.59 -3.88
N SER A 181 -55.02 -6.33 -5.06
CA SER A 181 -54.36 -5.50 -6.07
C SER A 181 -54.42 -3.97 -5.79
N ASN A 182 -55.30 -3.60 -4.87
CA ASN A 182 -55.51 -2.22 -4.45
C ASN A 182 -55.83 -2.12 -2.96
N GLU A 183 -55.73 -0.93 -2.39
CA GLU A 183 -55.91 -0.69 -0.97
C GLU A 183 -57.37 -0.87 -0.50
N ASN A 184 -58.36 -0.58 -1.36
CA ASN A 184 -59.75 -0.75 -1.00
C ASN A 184 -60.11 -2.24 -0.79
N ASP A 185 -59.68 -3.11 -1.70
CA ASP A 185 -59.88 -4.55 -1.57
C ASP A 185 -59.14 -5.11 -0.34
N ALA A 186 -57.95 -4.58 -0.05
CA ALA A 186 -57.19 -4.96 1.14
C ALA A 186 -57.93 -4.58 2.43
N GLN A 187 -58.51 -3.39 2.49
CA GLN A 187 -59.29 -2.90 3.64
C GLN A 187 -60.60 -3.67 3.81
N GLU A 188 -61.31 -4.00 2.72
CA GLU A 188 -62.52 -4.81 2.77
C GLU A 188 -62.23 -6.22 3.30
N ASN A 189 -61.20 -6.87 2.79
CA ASN A 189 -60.78 -8.20 3.26
C ASN A 189 -60.33 -8.17 4.73
N ASP A 190 -59.67 -7.11 5.18
CA ASP A 190 -59.26 -6.96 6.58
C ASP A 190 -60.48 -6.80 7.50
N LEU A 191 -61.49 -6.03 7.08
CA LEU A 191 -62.75 -5.88 7.83
C LEU A 191 -63.48 -7.23 7.95
N ILE A 192 -63.58 -8.00 6.87
CA ILE A 192 -64.21 -9.33 6.90
C ILE A 192 -63.41 -10.28 7.80
N ALA A 193 -62.08 -10.28 7.68
CA ALA A 193 -61.23 -11.08 8.58
C ALA A 193 -61.44 -10.71 10.05
N GLN A 194 -61.67 -9.42 10.34
CA GLN A 194 -61.93 -8.94 11.69
C GLN A 194 -63.24 -9.50 12.24
N ILE A 195 -64.33 -9.49 11.46
CA ILE A 195 -65.60 -10.03 11.84
C ILE A 195 -65.53 -11.54 12.26
N TYR A 196 -64.79 -12.31 11.41
CA TYR A 196 -64.58 -13.73 11.72
C TYR A 196 -63.63 -13.94 12.91
N ARG A 197 -62.67 -13.07 13.12
CA ARG A 197 -61.75 -13.10 14.27
C ARG A 197 -62.52 -12.82 15.59
N ASP A 198 -63.43 -11.87 15.60
CA ASP A 198 -64.24 -11.56 16.75
C ASP A 198 -65.15 -12.78 17.10
N SER A 199 -65.70 -13.46 16.09
CA SER A 199 -66.45 -14.71 16.28
C SER A 199 -65.54 -15.84 16.81
N LEU A 200 -64.28 -15.97 16.32
CA LEU A 200 -63.30 -16.94 16.82
C LEU A 200 -62.96 -16.70 18.30
N LEU A 201 -62.78 -15.45 18.70
CA LEU A 201 -62.41 -15.06 20.06
C LEU A 201 -63.54 -15.33 21.08
N GLN A 202 -64.79 -15.46 20.62
CA GLN A 202 -65.91 -15.82 21.44
C GLN A 202 -66.04 -17.36 21.67
N CYS A 203 -65.33 -18.18 20.86
CA CYS A 203 -65.37 -19.64 21.03
C CYS A 203 -64.60 -20.06 22.29
N LYS A 204 -65.18 -20.81 23.19
CA LYS A 204 -64.60 -21.26 24.47
C LYS A 204 -63.47 -22.27 24.27
N GLU A 205 -63.47 -22.99 23.19
CA GLU A 205 -62.57 -24.09 22.83
C GLU A 205 -61.17 -23.57 22.33
N VAL A 206 -61.06 -22.27 22.03
CA VAL A 206 -59.80 -21.69 21.64
C VAL A 206 -58.86 -21.63 22.86
N PRO A 207 -57.65 -22.28 22.81
CA PRO A 207 -56.69 -22.24 23.89
C PRO A 207 -56.29 -20.81 24.27
N SER A 208 -55.97 -20.57 25.53
CA SER A 208 -55.70 -19.21 26.04
C SER A 208 -54.54 -18.50 25.33
N ASN A 209 -53.48 -19.22 25.01
CA ASN A 209 -52.34 -18.70 24.26
C ASN A 209 -52.70 -18.35 22.80
N VAL A 210 -53.49 -19.19 22.13
CA VAL A 210 -54.03 -18.93 20.78
C VAL A 210 -54.99 -17.74 20.81
N ARG A 211 -55.87 -17.67 21.80
CA ARG A 211 -56.77 -16.54 22.00
C ARG A 211 -56.01 -15.22 22.21
N ALA A 212 -54.98 -15.24 23.06
CA ALA A 212 -54.11 -14.09 23.28
C ALA A 212 -53.43 -13.65 21.98
N PHE A 213 -52.84 -14.58 21.23
CA PHE A 213 -52.23 -14.31 19.94
C PHE A 213 -53.24 -13.76 18.91
N MET A 214 -54.41 -14.38 18.79
CA MET A 214 -55.46 -13.95 17.84
C MET A 214 -56.15 -12.63 18.23
N SER A 215 -56.03 -12.16 19.47
CA SER A 215 -56.50 -10.83 19.87
C SER A 215 -55.58 -9.69 19.38
N ALA A 216 -54.30 -9.96 19.14
CA ALA A 216 -53.35 -8.94 18.72
C ALA A 216 -53.69 -8.27 17.37
N PRO A 217 -54.07 -9.01 16.29
CA PRO A 217 -54.49 -8.39 15.03
C PRO A 217 -55.73 -7.48 15.19
N THR A 218 -56.67 -7.82 16.09
CA THR A 218 -57.82 -6.94 16.43
C THR A 218 -57.35 -5.64 17.05
N LEU A 219 -56.38 -5.69 17.97
CA LEU A 219 -55.79 -4.49 18.56
C LEU A 219 -55.03 -3.66 17.53
N LEU A 220 -54.31 -4.30 16.61
CA LEU A 220 -53.62 -3.63 15.51
C LEU A 220 -54.59 -2.94 14.56
N PHE A 221 -55.70 -3.61 14.22
CA PHE A 221 -56.76 -3.02 13.40
C PHE A 221 -57.31 -1.74 14.03
N HIS A 222 -57.49 -1.73 15.35
CA HIS A 222 -57.92 -0.54 16.11
C HIS A 222 -56.77 0.40 16.50
N LYS A 223 -55.57 0.23 15.96
CA LYS A 223 -54.36 1.06 16.22
C LYS A 223 -53.94 1.08 17.71
N LYS A 224 -54.32 0.05 18.49
CA LYS A 224 -53.94 -0.11 19.91
C LYS A 224 -52.61 -0.86 20.01
N TYR A 225 -51.55 -0.26 19.46
CA TYR A 225 -50.25 -0.93 19.26
C TYR A 225 -49.59 -1.37 20.56
N ASP A 226 -49.61 -0.52 21.62
CA ASP A 226 -48.97 -0.86 22.90
C ASP A 226 -49.64 -2.07 23.58
N ASN A 227 -50.98 -2.17 23.49
CA ASN A 227 -51.70 -3.32 24.02
C ASN A 227 -51.39 -4.59 23.22
N ALA A 228 -51.29 -4.49 21.90
CA ALA A 228 -50.92 -5.63 21.06
C ALA A 228 -49.49 -6.10 21.38
N ILE A 229 -48.54 -5.18 21.52
CA ILE A 229 -47.13 -5.47 21.89
C ILE A 229 -47.09 -6.19 23.24
N HIS A 230 -47.78 -5.66 24.25
CA HIS A 230 -47.79 -6.26 25.60
C HIS A 230 -48.29 -7.71 25.59
N ILE A 231 -49.39 -7.97 24.87
CA ILE A 231 -49.93 -9.33 24.77
C ILE A 231 -48.96 -10.24 23.99
N LEU A 232 -48.50 -9.80 22.83
CA LEU A 232 -47.59 -10.57 21.99
C LEU A 232 -46.26 -10.87 22.69
N ASP A 233 -45.68 -9.94 23.44
CA ASP A 233 -44.46 -10.14 24.21
C ASP A 233 -44.64 -11.19 25.32
N SER A 234 -45.81 -11.16 26.01
CA SER A 234 -46.15 -12.18 27.00
C SER A 234 -46.27 -13.58 26.37
N VAL A 235 -46.91 -13.69 25.21
CA VAL A 235 -47.05 -14.95 24.47
C VAL A 235 -45.67 -15.41 23.94
N TYR A 236 -44.87 -14.50 23.38
CA TYR A 236 -43.52 -14.79 22.86
C TYR A 236 -42.63 -15.44 23.91
N LYS A 237 -42.64 -14.92 25.15
CA LYS A 237 -41.82 -15.42 26.26
C LYS A 237 -42.23 -16.83 26.72
N SER A 238 -43.39 -17.34 26.33
CA SER A 238 -43.83 -18.70 26.65
C SER A 238 -43.27 -19.77 25.71
N TYR A 239 -42.66 -19.39 24.61
CA TYR A 239 -42.09 -20.30 23.61
C TYR A 239 -40.57 -20.36 23.66
N ALA A 240 -40.01 -21.49 23.22
CA ALA A 240 -38.56 -21.63 23.09
C ALA A 240 -38.01 -20.63 22.04
N PRO A 241 -36.88 -20.00 22.30
CA PRO A 241 -36.27 -19.06 21.35
C PRO A 241 -36.08 -19.70 19.97
N TYR A 242 -36.42 -18.94 18.92
CA TYR A 242 -36.34 -19.37 17.53
C TYR A 242 -37.15 -20.64 17.17
N SER A 243 -38.07 -21.11 18.02
CA SER A 243 -39.06 -22.10 17.61
C SER A 243 -39.97 -21.53 16.50
N ARG A 244 -40.65 -22.40 15.74
CA ARG A 244 -41.57 -21.97 14.68
C ARG A 244 -42.64 -21.00 15.21
N ASP A 245 -43.25 -21.32 16.36
CA ASP A 245 -44.28 -20.48 16.97
C ASP A 245 -43.68 -19.12 17.44
N ALA A 246 -42.51 -19.14 18.07
CA ALA A 246 -41.83 -17.91 18.45
C ALA A 246 -41.53 -17.01 17.22
N GLY A 247 -41.19 -17.60 16.06
CA GLY A 247 -41.00 -16.89 14.80
C GLY A 247 -42.27 -16.19 14.30
N ILE A 248 -43.40 -16.88 14.36
CA ILE A 248 -44.74 -16.34 13.98
C ILE A 248 -45.11 -15.16 14.89
N ILE A 249 -44.91 -15.31 16.20
CA ILE A 249 -45.22 -14.24 17.17
C ILE A 249 -44.24 -13.05 16.98
N ALA A 250 -42.94 -13.30 16.71
CA ALA A 250 -41.99 -12.27 16.41
C ALA A 250 -42.37 -11.47 15.14
N TYR A 251 -42.88 -12.13 14.09
CA TYR A 251 -43.44 -11.43 12.92
C TYR A 251 -44.59 -10.48 13.33
N SER A 252 -45.51 -10.95 14.19
CA SER A 252 -46.62 -10.13 14.65
C SER A 252 -46.17 -8.96 15.55
N LEU A 253 -45.14 -9.17 16.39
CA LEU A 253 -44.47 -8.09 17.14
C LEU A 253 -43.86 -7.07 16.22
N ALA A 254 -43.13 -7.51 15.19
CA ALA A 254 -42.54 -6.60 14.19
C ALA A 254 -43.61 -5.74 13.50
N SER A 255 -44.75 -6.37 13.14
CA SER A 255 -45.88 -5.66 12.53
C SER A 255 -46.52 -4.63 13.50
N ALA A 256 -46.59 -4.95 14.80
CA ALA A 256 -47.06 -4.03 15.81
C ALA A 256 -46.11 -2.81 15.97
N TYR A 257 -44.82 -3.04 16.01
CA TYR A 257 -43.78 -1.96 16.02
C TYR A 257 -43.77 -1.15 14.73
N GLN A 258 -44.04 -1.78 13.58
CA GLN A 258 -44.22 -1.07 12.31
C GLN A 258 -45.37 -0.07 12.39
N GLY A 259 -46.53 -0.48 12.94
CA GLY A 259 -47.69 0.42 13.16
C GLY A 259 -47.36 1.58 14.12
N LYS A 260 -46.43 1.36 15.06
CA LYS A 260 -45.94 2.36 16.00
C LYS A 260 -44.86 3.25 15.44
N ASN A 261 -44.33 2.97 14.24
CA ASN A 261 -43.17 3.60 13.62
C ASN A 261 -41.85 3.45 14.43
N ASP A 262 -41.73 2.37 15.19
CA ASP A 262 -40.54 2.00 15.93
C ASP A 262 -39.66 1.09 15.05
N SER A 263 -38.82 1.72 14.23
CA SER A 263 -37.98 1.02 13.24
C SER A 263 -36.94 0.09 13.88
N GLU A 264 -36.49 0.40 15.09
CA GLU A 264 -35.47 -0.41 15.78
C GLU A 264 -36.05 -1.76 16.21
N ASN A 265 -37.16 -1.74 16.94
CA ASN A 265 -37.86 -2.97 17.37
C ASN A 265 -38.48 -3.72 16.19
N MET A 266 -38.96 -3.02 15.17
CA MET A 266 -39.42 -3.61 13.92
C MET A 266 -38.34 -4.48 13.26
N ILE A 267 -37.14 -3.93 13.04
CA ILE A 267 -35.99 -4.67 12.46
C ILE A 267 -35.60 -5.84 13.37
N LYS A 268 -35.50 -5.61 14.68
CA LYS A 268 -35.18 -6.65 15.67
C LYS A 268 -36.08 -7.87 15.53
N TYR A 269 -37.41 -7.68 15.57
CA TYR A 269 -38.36 -8.79 15.56
C TYR A 269 -38.54 -9.42 14.18
N PHE A 270 -38.39 -8.67 13.06
CA PHE A 270 -38.30 -9.30 11.75
C PHE A 270 -37.03 -10.15 11.60
N ALA A 271 -35.91 -9.72 12.18
CA ALA A 271 -34.66 -10.51 12.17
C ALA A 271 -34.84 -11.81 12.99
N ILE A 272 -35.46 -11.75 14.17
CA ILE A 272 -35.75 -12.93 14.99
C ILE A 272 -36.66 -13.90 14.23
N SER A 273 -37.73 -13.41 13.59
CA SER A 273 -38.63 -14.21 12.79
C SER A 273 -37.91 -14.86 11.61
N ALA A 274 -37.10 -14.10 10.86
CA ALA A 274 -36.34 -14.64 9.74
C ALA A 274 -35.31 -15.71 10.18
N ILE A 275 -34.63 -15.52 11.33
CA ILE A 275 -33.75 -16.54 11.91
C ILE A 275 -34.54 -17.81 12.23
N SER A 276 -35.71 -17.66 12.86
CA SER A 276 -36.58 -18.78 13.18
C SER A 276 -36.98 -19.58 11.94
N ASP A 277 -37.42 -18.89 10.87
CA ASP A 277 -37.81 -19.54 9.62
C ASP A 277 -36.64 -20.33 9.03
N VAL A 278 -35.43 -19.75 8.96
CA VAL A 278 -34.22 -20.42 8.43
C VAL A 278 -33.88 -21.65 9.27
N LEU A 279 -33.87 -21.55 10.60
CA LEU A 279 -33.51 -22.65 11.51
C LEU A 279 -34.50 -23.81 11.43
N ASN A 280 -35.79 -23.51 11.20
CA ASN A 280 -36.85 -24.52 11.04
C ASN A 280 -36.99 -25.01 9.58
N GLY A 281 -36.11 -24.57 8.67
CA GLY A 281 -36.14 -24.98 7.28
C GLY A 281 -37.33 -24.47 6.48
N ALA A 282 -38.03 -23.43 6.97
CA ALA A 282 -39.13 -22.80 6.24
C ALA A 282 -38.59 -22.06 5.01
N ARG A 283 -39.29 -22.20 3.88
CA ARG A 283 -39.01 -21.50 2.62
C ARG A 283 -39.98 -20.35 2.35
N GLU A 284 -41.12 -20.32 3.02
CA GLU A 284 -42.01 -19.16 3.00
C GLU A 284 -41.51 -18.12 4.02
N ASN A 285 -40.41 -17.42 3.70
CA ASN A 285 -39.76 -16.52 4.62
C ASN A 285 -40.13 -15.06 4.30
N LEU A 286 -41.35 -14.68 4.71
CA LEU A 286 -41.88 -13.33 4.52
C LEU A 286 -41.07 -12.29 5.32
N SER A 287 -40.62 -12.65 6.51
CA SER A 287 -39.84 -11.79 7.38
C SER A 287 -38.49 -11.41 6.74
N LEU A 288 -37.83 -12.36 6.07
CA LEU A 288 -36.56 -12.10 5.38
C LEU A 288 -36.73 -11.10 4.22
N LYS A 289 -37.86 -11.22 3.47
CA LYS A 289 -38.19 -10.28 2.37
C LYS A 289 -38.40 -8.86 2.91
N ILE A 290 -39.21 -8.72 3.99
CA ILE A 290 -39.46 -7.40 4.59
C ILE A 290 -38.17 -6.83 5.19
N LEU A 291 -37.42 -7.66 5.90
CA LEU A 291 -36.14 -7.27 6.49
C LEU A 291 -35.13 -6.80 5.41
N ALA A 292 -35.06 -7.49 4.27
CA ALA A 292 -34.22 -7.09 3.16
C ALA A 292 -34.54 -5.67 2.67
N LYS A 293 -35.83 -5.32 2.58
CA LYS A 293 -36.28 -3.97 2.23
C LYS A 293 -35.83 -2.95 3.27
N LEU A 294 -36.06 -3.21 4.56
CA LEU A 294 -35.66 -2.30 5.65
C LEU A 294 -34.16 -2.09 5.73
N ILE A 295 -33.38 -3.15 5.53
CA ILE A 295 -31.90 -3.08 5.49
C ILE A 295 -31.44 -2.31 4.26
N PHE A 296 -32.11 -2.45 3.11
CA PHE A 296 -31.85 -1.63 1.92
C PHE A 296 -32.08 -0.14 2.20
N GLU A 297 -33.20 0.21 2.82
CA GLU A 297 -33.55 1.59 3.20
C GLU A 297 -32.55 2.17 4.22
N SER A 298 -31.92 1.33 5.06
CA SER A 298 -30.84 1.74 5.96
C SER A 298 -29.46 1.91 5.28
N GLY A 299 -29.33 1.55 4.00
CA GLY A 299 -28.12 1.71 3.20
C GLY A 299 -27.18 0.48 3.18
N ASP A 300 -27.49 -0.62 3.87
CA ASP A 300 -26.71 -1.87 3.78
C ASP A 300 -27.15 -2.69 2.56
N ILE A 301 -26.68 -2.26 1.39
CA ILE A 301 -27.01 -2.88 0.10
C ILE A 301 -26.56 -4.33 0.03
N ASP A 302 -25.44 -4.69 0.63
CA ASP A 302 -24.87 -6.04 0.56
C ASP A 302 -25.76 -7.06 1.29
N ARG A 303 -26.16 -6.76 2.52
CA ARG A 303 -27.08 -7.61 3.26
C ARG A 303 -28.47 -7.63 2.62
N ALA A 304 -28.97 -6.48 2.19
CA ALA A 304 -30.26 -6.38 1.52
C ALA A 304 -30.32 -7.28 0.27
N TYR A 305 -29.31 -7.23 -0.57
CA TYR A 305 -29.19 -8.11 -1.75
C TYR A 305 -29.15 -9.59 -1.36
N LYS A 306 -28.30 -9.95 -0.40
CA LYS A 306 -28.20 -11.34 0.09
C LYS A 306 -29.51 -11.86 0.64
N TYR A 307 -30.20 -11.07 1.47
CA TYR A 307 -31.46 -11.47 2.09
C TYR A 307 -32.60 -11.58 1.06
N MET A 308 -32.72 -10.60 0.18
CA MET A 308 -33.72 -10.61 -0.89
C MET A 308 -33.53 -11.77 -1.85
N LYS A 309 -32.27 -12.04 -2.26
CA LYS A 309 -31.95 -13.19 -3.10
C LYS A 309 -32.36 -14.52 -2.45
N ASN A 310 -32.04 -14.71 -1.16
CA ASN A 310 -32.43 -15.91 -0.44
C ASN A 310 -33.95 -16.03 -0.28
N ALA A 311 -34.64 -14.92 -0.01
CA ALA A 311 -36.12 -14.91 0.11
C ALA A 311 -36.79 -15.27 -1.23
N MET A 312 -36.27 -14.75 -2.35
CA MET A 312 -36.77 -15.05 -3.69
C MET A 312 -36.53 -16.51 -4.09
N GLU A 313 -35.31 -17.03 -3.89
CA GLU A 313 -34.99 -18.45 -4.14
C GLU A 313 -35.89 -19.38 -3.33
N ASP A 314 -36.13 -19.05 -2.07
CA ASP A 314 -37.01 -19.81 -1.20
C ASP A 314 -38.47 -19.75 -1.63
N ALA A 315 -38.97 -18.58 -2.00
CA ALA A 315 -40.34 -18.42 -2.48
C ALA A 315 -40.60 -19.24 -3.76
N ILE A 316 -39.62 -19.29 -4.68
CA ILE A 316 -39.68 -20.12 -5.89
C ILE A 316 -39.73 -21.61 -5.53
N LEU A 317 -38.81 -22.06 -4.65
CA LEU A 317 -38.76 -23.47 -4.21
C LEU A 317 -39.99 -23.90 -3.39
N CYS A 318 -40.62 -22.98 -2.69
CA CYS A 318 -41.86 -23.19 -1.96
C CYS A 318 -43.08 -23.20 -2.87
N ASN A 319 -43.00 -22.70 -4.10
CA ASN A 319 -44.10 -22.35 -5.00
C ASN A 319 -45.07 -21.34 -4.35
N ALA A 320 -44.51 -20.36 -3.62
CA ALA A 320 -45.28 -19.27 -3.00
C ALA A 320 -45.45 -18.13 -4.03
N ARG A 321 -46.39 -18.30 -4.98
CA ARG A 321 -46.55 -17.47 -6.19
C ARG A 321 -46.49 -15.97 -5.95
N ILE A 322 -47.18 -15.46 -4.96
CA ILE A 322 -47.21 -14.01 -4.68
C ILE A 322 -45.94 -13.51 -4.01
N ASN A 323 -45.46 -14.26 -3.01
CA ASN A 323 -44.16 -13.92 -2.43
C ASN A 323 -43.05 -13.90 -3.50
N THR A 324 -43.17 -14.76 -4.54
CA THR A 324 -42.26 -14.77 -5.68
C THR A 324 -42.40 -13.50 -6.52
N ILE A 325 -43.62 -13.05 -6.84
CA ILE A 325 -43.86 -11.84 -7.62
C ILE A 325 -43.33 -10.60 -6.89
N GLU A 326 -43.77 -10.40 -5.63
CA GLU A 326 -43.32 -9.24 -4.83
C GLU A 326 -41.80 -9.24 -4.56
N ALA A 327 -41.23 -10.43 -4.29
CA ALA A 327 -39.78 -10.54 -4.12
C ALA A 327 -39.04 -10.26 -5.40
N SER A 328 -39.58 -10.64 -6.56
CA SER A 328 -38.98 -10.43 -7.86
C SER A 328 -38.85 -8.95 -8.19
N ASP A 329 -39.91 -8.17 -8.02
CA ASP A 329 -39.90 -6.73 -8.29
C ASP A 329 -38.91 -6.01 -7.38
N MET A 330 -38.91 -6.30 -6.10
CA MET A 330 -37.96 -5.71 -5.16
C MET A 330 -36.53 -6.21 -5.39
N TYR A 331 -36.37 -7.48 -5.76
CA TYR A 331 -35.06 -8.05 -6.09
C TYR A 331 -34.39 -7.31 -7.25
N LEU A 332 -35.12 -7.06 -8.34
CA LEU A 332 -34.60 -6.33 -9.49
C LEU A 332 -34.08 -4.93 -9.10
N PHE A 333 -34.81 -4.25 -8.21
CA PHE A 333 -34.42 -2.93 -7.73
C PHE A 333 -33.17 -2.99 -6.84
N ILE A 334 -33.11 -3.90 -5.89
CA ILE A 334 -31.97 -4.09 -4.99
C ILE A 334 -30.74 -4.62 -5.77
N ASP A 335 -30.96 -5.55 -6.70
CA ASP A 335 -29.90 -6.09 -7.57
C ASP A 335 -29.24 -4.97 -8.38
N LYS A 336 -30.04 -4.11 -9.00
CA LYS A 336 -29.52 -2.96 -9.73
C LYS A 336 -28.64 -2.05 -8.86
N ALA A 337 -29.09 -1.73 -7.66
CA ALA A 337 -28.30 -0.93 -6.71
C ALA A 337 -27.01 -1.64 -6.27
N PHE A 338 -27.07 -2.97 -6.09
CA PHE A 338 -25.92 -3.79 -5.78
C PHE A 338 -24.91 -3.82 -6.93
N GLN A 339 -25.38 -4.02 -8.18
CA GLN A 339 -24.53 -4.01 -9.36
C GLN A 339 -23.85 -2.63 -9.57
N GLU A 340 -24.58 -1.54 -9.36
CA GLU A 340 -24.02 -0.19 -9.39
C GLU A 340 -22.94 0.01 -8.32
N LYS A 341 -23.16 -0.45 -7.11
CA LYS A 341 -22.17 -0.41 -6.03
C LYS A 341 -20.91 -1.20 -6.38
N GLU A 342 -21.05 -2.43 -6.87
CA GLU A 342 -19.92 -3.28 -7.27
C GLU A 342 -19.14 -2.67 -8.45
N LYS A 343 -19.85 -2.09 -9.45
CA LYS A 343 -19.23 -1.35 -10.56
C LYS A 343 -18.41 -0.16 -10.05
N ASN A 344 -18.97 0.64 -9.14
CA ASN A 344 -18.26 1.80 -8.57
C ASN A 344 -17.05 1.36 -7.74
N LYS A 345 -17.14 0.29 -6.98
CA LYS A 345 -16.03 -0.32 -6.25
C LYS A 345 -14.92 -0.79 -7.20
N PHE A 346 -15.29 -1.47 -8.29
CA PHE A 346 -14.34 -1.89 -9.32
C PHE A 346 -13.62 -0.70 -9.96
N ILE A 347 -14.36 0.36 -10.34
CA ILE A 347 -13.78 1.60 -10.88
C ILE A 347 -12.81 2.23 -9.88
N THR A 348 -13.20 2.31 -8.60
CA THR A 348 -12.34 2.89 -7.55
C THR A 348 -11.04 2.10 -7.38
N ILE A 349 -11.12 0.76 -7.35
CA ILE A 349 -9.94 -0.11 -7.28
C ILE A 349 -9.04 0.08 -8.49
N THR A 350 -9.64 0.18 -9.70
CA THR A 350 -8.89 0.40 -10.94
C THR A 350 -8.15 1.75 -10.92
N ILE A 351 -8.81 2.83 -10.46
CA ILE A 351 -8.19 4.14 -10.31
C ILE A 351 -7.02 4.09 -9.31
N LEU A 352 -7.19 3.41 -8.18
CA LEU A 352 -6.13 3.24 -7.19
C LEU A 352 -4.92 2.47 -7.74
N LEU A 353 -5.16 1.41 -8.53
CA LEU A 353 -4.09 0.65 -9.18
C LEU A 353 -3.33 1.50 -10.20
N VAL A 354 -4.04 2.28 -11.03
CA VAL A 354 -3.41 3.21 -11.99
C VAL A 354 -2.57 4.27 -11.26
N ALA A 355 -3.09 4.85 -10.18
CA ALA A 355 -2.36 5.80 -9.36
C ALA A 355 -1.09 5.18 -8.73
N LEU A 356 -1.18 3.95 -8.23
CA LEU A 356 -0.04 3.20 -7.70
C LEU A 356 1.03 2.95 -8.78
N CYS A 357 0.62 2.52 -9.97
CA CYS A 357 1.53 2.35 -11.11
C CYS A 357 2.25 3.65 -11.47
N PHE A 358 1.52 4.78 -11.47
CA PHE A 358 2.10 6.10 -11.72
C PHE A 358 3.16 6.48 -10.67
N VAL A 359 2.87 6.24 -9.39
CA VAL A 359 3.85 6.46 -8.29
C VAL A 359 5.08 5.57 -8.47
N CYS A 360 4.91 4.30 -8.85
CA CYS A 360 6.03 3.40 -9.12
C CYS A 360 6.91 3.91 -10.27
N ILE A 361 6.31 4.41 -11.36
CA ILE A 361 7.04 5.01 -12.49
C ILE A 361 7.85 6.23 -12.04
N LEU A 362 7.25 7.12 -11.24
CA LEU A 362 7.96 8.28 -10.67
C LEU A 362 9.14 7.86 -9.79
N LEU A 363 8.96 6.87 -8.93
CA LEU A 363 10.03 6.34 -8.08
C LEU A 363 11.16 5.72 -8.91
N CYS A 364 10.84 4.99 -9.97
CA CYS A 364 11.83 4.46 -10.91
C CYS A 364 12.60 5.58 -11.61
N ALA A 365 11.91 6.63 -12.08
CA ALA A 365 12.54 7.79 -12.69
C ALA A 365 13.49 8.52 -11.72
N LEU A 366 13.06 8.74 -10.48
CA LEU A 366 13.89 9.30 -9.41
C LEU A 366 15.11 8.43 -9.10
N PHE A 367 14.93 7.11 -9.03
CA PHE A 367 16.02 6.17 -8.81
C PHE A 367 17.07 6.24 -9.94
N ILE A 368 16.63 6.28 -11.19
CA ILE A 368 17.52 6.45 -12.36
C ILE A 368 18.27 7.77 -12.27
N GLN A 369 17.59 8.87 -11.91
CA GLN A 369 18.20 10.18 -11.76
C GLN A 369 19.25 10.21 -10.64
N LEU A 370 18.93 9.63 -9.48
CA LEU A 370 19.88 9.51 -8.36
C LEU A 370 21.10 8.68 -8.74
N LYS A 371 20.92 7.57 -9.45
CA LYS A 371 22.02 6.74 -9.96
C LYS A 371 22.92 7.51 -10.94
N LYS A 372 22.31 8.34 -11.81
CA LYS A 372 23.05 9.21 -12.73
C LYS A 372 23.86 10.29 -11.98
N GLN A 373 23.27 10.90 -10.95
CA GLN A 373 23.97 11.88 -10.10
C GLN A 373 25.13 11.22 -9.34
N LYS A 374 24.90 10.04 -8.74
CA LYS A 374 25.97 9.30 -8.04
C LYS A 374 27.17 9.03 -8.96
N ARG A 375 26.93 8.57 -10.19
CA ARG A 375 28.02 8.36 -11.18
C ARG A 375 28.78 9.63 -11.50
N LYS A 376 28.10 10.79 -11.65
CA LYS A 376 28.77 12.08 -11.88
C LYS A 376 29.67 12.49 -10.71
N VAL A 377 29.20 12.25 -9.46
CA VAL A 377 29.98 12.54 -8.25
C VAL A 377 31.20 11.61 -8.17
N GLU A 378 31.06 10.32 -8.49
CA GLU A 378 32.17 9.37 -8.53
C GLU A 378 33.24 9.82 -9.56
N GLN A 379 32.84 10.19 -10.79
CA GLN A 379 33.75 10.70 -11.83
C GLN A 379 34.46 12.00 -11.39
N ALA A 380 33.73 12.92 -10.76
CA ALA A 380 34.32 14.16 -10.26
C ALA A 380 35.34 13.89 -9.13
N ASN A 381 35.06 12.95 -8.24
CA ASN A 381 35.98 12.54 -7.18
C ASN A 381 37.25 11.86 -7.73
N GLU A 382 37.13 11.03 -8.76
CA GLU A 382 38.28 10.43 -9.45
C GLU A 382 39.13 11.50 -10.10
N SER A 383 38.54 12.46 -10.82
CA SER A 383 39.24 13.58 -11.41
C SER A 383 39.92 14.45 -10.36
N LEU A 384 39.25 14.75 -9.25
CA LEU A 384 39.81 15.52 -8.15
C LEU A 384 41.02 14.80 -7.52
N SER A 385 40.94 13.50 -7.32
CA SER A 385 42.02 12.69 -6.77
C SER A 385 43.25 12.68 -7.70
N TYR A 386 43.01 12.63 -9.02
CA TYR A 386 44.08 12.73 -10.01
C TYR A 386 44.80 14.12 -9.95
N HIS A 387 44.05 15.22 -9.92
CA HIS A 387 44.63 16.56 -9.82
C HIS A 387 45.36 16.80 -8.49
N LEU A 388 44.86 16.24 -7.39
CA LEU A 388 45.57 16.31 -6.11
C LEU A 388 46.91 15.58 -6.17
N TYR A 389 46.96 14.45 -6.83
CA TYR A 389 48.21 13.72 -7.04
C TYR A 389 49.21 14.54 -7.89
N GLU A 390 48.77 15.17 -9.01
CA GLU A 390 49.61 16.06 -9.83
C GLU A 390 50.16 17.24 -9.01
N ILE A 391 49.31 17.89 -8.21
CA ILE A 391 49.73 19.01 -7.35
C ILE A 391 50.78 18.56 -6.33
N GLN A 392 50.62 17.37 -5.73
CA GLN A 392 51.60 16.83 -4.79
C GLN A 392 52.96 16.58 -5.46
N GLN A 393 52.96 16.01 -6.66
CA GLN A 393 54.14 15.79 -7.45
C GLN A 393 54.84 17.12 -7.78
N MET A 394 54.06 18.11 -8.24
CA MET A 394 54.58 19.43 -8.58
C MET A 394 55.16 20.17 -7.36
N ASN A 395 54.51 20.05 -6.21
CA ASN A 395 55.02 20.62 -4.97
C ASN A 395 56.33 19.95 -4.51
N SER A 396 56.49 18.64 -4.71
CA SER A 396 57.72 17.92 -4.40
C SER A 396 58.89 18.43 -5.29
N ILE A 397 58.63 18.53 -6.61
CA ILE A 397 59.63 19.06 -7.54
C ILE A 397 60.04 20.52 -7.20
N LEU A 398 59.04 21.33 -6.80
CA LEU A 398 59.28 22.72 -6.41
C LEU A 398 60.13 22.81 -5.14
N ALA A 399 59.87 21.92 -4.14
CA ALA A 399 60.65 21.85 -2.91
C ALA A 399 62.13 21.49 -3.19
N ASP A 400 62.34 20.48 -4.07
CA ASP A 400 63.68 20.07 -4.48
C ASP A 400 64.41 21.20 -5.20
N ASN A 401 63.73 21.89 -6.11
CA ASN A 401 64.31 23.05 -6.82
C ASN A 401 64.67 24.21 -5.87
N ASN A 402 63.82 24.47 -4.87
CA ASN A 402 64.12 25.50 -3.87
C ASN A 402 65.35 25.13 -3.00
N LYS A 403 65.47 23.86 -2.60
CA LYS A 403 66.64 23.38 -1.87
C LYS A 403 67.91 23.57 -2.64
N ILE A 404 67.89 23.22 -3.93
CA ILE A 404 69.09 23.46 -4.82
C ILE A 404 69.44 24.95 -4.90
N LYS A 405 68.44 25.85 -4.99
CA LYS A 405 68.69 27.31 -4.99
C LYS A 405 69.28 27.79 -3.68
N GLU A 406 68.83 27.33 -2.53
CA GLU A 406 69.33 27.70 -1.22
C GLU A 406 70.78 27.26 -1.02
N GLU A 407 71.14 26.02 -1.43
CA GLU A 407 72.53 25.53 -1.40
C GLU A 407 73.44 26.36 -2.31
N TYR A 408 72.94 26.74 -3.46
CA TYR A 408 73.68 27.57 -4.42
C TYR A 408 74.00 28.99 -3.88
N VAL A 409 73.00 29.64 -3.28
CA VAL A 409 73.13 30.94 -2.62
C VAL A 409 74.16 30.85 -1.47
N GLY A 410 74.09 29.77 -0.67
CA GLY A 410 75.02 29.52 0.42
C GLY A 410 76.48 29.45 -0.06
N LEU A 411 76.72 28.66 -1.10
CA LEU A 411 78.08 28.55 -1.74
C LEU A 411 78.59 29.87 -2.28
N TYR A 412 77.76 30.68 -2.93
CA TYR A 412 78.15 32.01 -3.43
C TYR A 412 78.51 32.97 -2.29
N MET A 413 77.74 32.96 -1.20
CA MET A 413 78.01 33.81 -0.02
C MET A 413 79.33 33.43 0.65
N GLU A 414 79.63 32.13 0.75
CA GLU A 414 80.93 31.67 1.31
C GLU A 414 82.13 32.11 0.43
N GLN A 415 82.04 31.92 -0.91
CA GLN A 415 83.07 32.40 -1.84
C GLN A 415 83.25 33.92 -1.75
N TYR A 416 82.13 34.68 -1.74
CA TYR A 416 82.24 36.15 -1.68
C TYR A 416 82.87 36.60 -0.37
N THR A 417 82.60 35.95 0.73
CA THR A 417 83.20 36.23 2.02
C THR A 417 84.67 35.92 2.04
N SER A 418 85.11 34.81 1.38
CA SER A 418 86.52 34.46 1.22
C SER A 418 87.30 35.53 0.40
N TYR A 419 86.71 36.00 -0.70
CA TYR A 419 87.27 37.06 -1.53
C TYR A 419 87.42 38.40 -0.76
N ILE A 420 86.36 38.81 -0.01
CA ILE A 420 86.43 40.04 0.80
C ILE A 420 87.57 39.95 1.82
N ASN A 421 87.68 38.80 2.52
CA ASN A 421 88.77 38.58 3.48
C ASN A 421 90.15 38.59 2.85
N LYS A 422 90.31 38.02 1.62
CA LYS A 422 91.57 38.04 0.87
C LYS A 422 91.96 39.47 0.49
N ILE A 423 91.05 40.29 -0.02
CA ILE A 423 91.26 41.71 -0.33
C ILE A 423 91.58 42.53 0.94
N ALA A 424 90.82 42.29 2.05
CA ALA A 424 91.05 42.97 3.30
C ALA A 424 92.44 42.67 3.88
N ASN A 425 92.92 41.43 3.78
CA ASN A 425 94.23 41.00 4.21
C ASN A 425 95.35 41.61 3.29
N LEU A 426 95.13 41.63 1.97
CA LEU A 426 96.08 42.30 1.01
C LEU A 426 96.21 43.80 1.33
N LYS A 427 95.04 44.49 1.53
CA LYS A 427 95.02 45.90 1.89
C LYS A 427 95.72 46.13 3.24
N LYS A 428 95.50 45.30 4.27
CA LYS A 428 96.17 45.41 5.56
C LYS A 428 97.69 45.22 5.47
N ARG A 429 98.16 44.26 4.66
CA ARG A 429 99.58 43.99 4.40
C ARG A 429 100.20 45.08 3.59
N ALA A 430 99.61 45.54 2.49
CA ALA A 430 100.04 46.62 1.69
C ALA A 430 100.22 47.94 2.46
N LEU A 431 99.21 48.29 3.31
CA LEU A 431 99.27 49.45 4.22
C LEU A 431 100.40 49.36 5.27
N LYS A 432 100.68 48.13 5.74
CA LYS A 432 101.77 47.89 6.68
C LYS A 432 103.14 48.11 6.03
N ILE A 433 103.32 47.66 4.79
CA ILE A 433 104.58 47.87 4.02
C ILE A 433 104.71 49.34 3.57
N ALA A 434 103.63 50.00 3.19
CA ALA A 434 103.61 51.41 2.83
C ALA A 434 104.05 52.35 3.96
N LYS A 435 103.76 51.98 5.25
CA LYS A 435 104.22 52.72 6.44
C LYS A 435 105.74 52.66 6.66
N SER A 436 106.49 51.81 5.98
CA SER A 436 107.97 51.70 6.04
C SER A 436 108.70 52.53 5.04
N GLU A 437 108.01 53.44 4.30
CA GLU A 437 108.54 54.37 3.26
C GLU A 437 109.26 53.72 2.07
N ASP A 438 109.19 52.46 1.82
CA ASP A 438 109.86 51.80 0.71
C ASP A 438 108.82 51.41 -0.36
N ILE A 439 108.55 52.33 -1.31
CA ILE A 439 107.56 52.17 -2.40
C ILE A 439 107.93 50.97 -3.32
N LYS A 440 109.25 50.64 -3.49
CA LYS A 440 109.66 49.48 -4.29
C LYS A 440 109.20 48.15 -3.62
N LYS A 441 109.17 48.06 -2.32
CA LYS A 441 108.67 46.86 -1.61
C LYS A 441 107.15 46.71 -1.65
N VAL A 442 106.44 47.81 -1.73
CA VAL A 442 104.97 47.74 -1.93
C VAL A 442 104.64 47.21 -3.31
N THR A 443 105.41 47.74 -4.33
CA THR A 443 105.18 47.32 -5.73
C THR A 443 105.56 45.85 -5.94
N SER A 444 106.71 45.40 -5.39
CA SER A 444 107.13 44.00 -5.46
C SER A 444 106.20 43.08 -4.68
N PHE A 445 105.65 43.51 -3.49
CA PHE A 445 104.66 42.75 -2.74
C PHE A 445 103.35 42.64 -3.50
N LEU A 446 102.87 43.71 -4.09
CA LEU A 446 101.60 43.64 -4.90
C LEU A 446 101.81 42.77 -6.12
N HIS A 447 103.01 42.85 -6.81
CA HIS A 447 103.32 41.98 -7.93
C HIS A 447 103.39 40.48 -7.54
N SER A 448 104.00 40.19 -6.38
CA SER A 448 104.13 38.80 -5.90
C SER A 448 102.87 38.26 -5.26
N SER A 449 101.97 39.13 -4.75
CA SER A 449 100.76 38.74 -4.03
C SER A 449 99.51 38.69 -4.95
N LEU A 450 99.58 39.18 -6.17
CA LEU A 450 98.56 39.15 -7.20
C LEU A 450 98.98 38.18 -8.30
N ASN A 451 99.17 36.90 -7.94
CA ASN A 451 99.46 35.87 -8.92
C ASN A 451 98.13 35.37 -9.54
N THR A 452 97.77 35.95 -10.68
CA THR A 452 96.53 35.73 -11.38
C THR A 452 96.33 34.27 -11.81
N GLU A 453 97.36 33.54 -12.02
CA GLU A 453 97.30 32.12 -12.44
C GLU A 453 96.96 31.19 -11.26
N GLU A 454 97.55 31.42 -10.06
CA GLU A 454 97.23 30.65 -8.85
C GLU A 454 95.82 30.94 -8.36
N ASP A 455 95.36 32.19 -8.38
CA ASP A 455 94.05 32.62 -8.04
C ASP A 455 92.95 32.01 -8.96
N LEU A 456 93.27 31.92 -10.25
CA LEU A 456 92.40 31.31 -11.25
C LEU A 456 92.32 29.78 -11.07
N ALA A 457 93.45 29.16 -10.73
CA ALA A 457 93.46 27.72 -10.43
C ALA A 457 92.65 27.37 -9.17
N GLU A 458 92.75 28.21 -8.10
CA GLU A 458 91.99 28.09 -6.90
C GLU A 458 90.47 28.29 -7.16
N PHE A 459 90.13 29.29 -7.99
CA PHE A 459 88.75 29.53 -8.42
C PHE A 459 88.15 28.30 -9.14
N TYR A 460 88.89 27.75 -10.12
CA TYR A 460 88.42 26.57 -10.84
C TYR A 460 88.23 25.36 -9.92
N ASN A 461 89.16 25.14 -8.96
CA ASN A 461 89.08 24.03 -8.05
C ASN A 461 87.83 24.15 -7.11
N ASN A 462 87.57 25.37 -6.62
CA ASN A 462 86.38 25.63 -5.79
C ASN A 462 85.12 25.53 -6.60
N PHE A 463 85.10 26.03 -7.84
CA PHE A 463 83.95 25.88 -8.76
C PHE A 463 83.67 24.40 -9.08
N ASP A 464 84.67 23.63 -9.41
CA ASP A 464 84.57 22.22 -9.73
C ASP A 464 84.03 21.43 -8.56
N LYS A 465 84.48 21.69 -7.31
CA LYS A 465 83.97 21.08 -6.09
C LYS A 465 82.51 21.45 -5.87
N ALA A 466 82.18 22.72 -6.07
CA ALA A 466 80.80 23.17 -5.90
C ALA A 466 79.84 22.47 -6.88
N ILE A 467 80.25 22.34 -8.14
CA ILE A 467 79.43 21.63 -9.15
C ILE A 467 79.25 20.14 -8.81
N LEU A 468 80.35 19.48 -8.42
CA LEU A 468 80.30 18.06 -8.07
C LEU A 468 79.55 17.80 -6.75
N ASN A 469 79.49 18.73 -5.82
CA ASN A 469 78.63 18.65 -4.64
C ASN A 469 77.15 18.82 -4.99
N LEU A 470 76.82 19.74 -5.93
CA LEU A 470 75.49 19.97 -6.41
C LEU A 470 74.99 18.84 -7.32
N PHE A 471 75.88 18.30 -8.13
CA PHE A 471 75.60 17.26 -9.09
C PHE A 471 76.62 16.13 -8.99
N PRO A 472 76.55 15.23 -8.01
CA PRO A 472 77.59 14.20 -7.76
C PRO A 472 77.92 13.36 -9.00
N ASN A 473 76.95 13.04 -9.81
CA ASN A 473 77.08 12.22 -11.02
C ASN A 473 77.26 13.07 -12.31
N PHE A 474 77.53 14.37 -12.21
CA PHE A 474 77.60 15.30 -13.36
C PHE A 474 78.40 14.80 -14.52
N VAL A 475 79.61 14.29 -14.26
CA VAL A 475 80.52 13.81 -15.31
C VAL A 475 80.00 12.56 -16.00
N GLU A 476 79.42 11.66 -15.24
CA GLU A 476 78.78 10.41 -15.72
C GLU A 476 77.51 10.70 -16.53
N ASP A 477 76.63 11.54 -16.00
CA ASP A 477 75.42 12.01 -16.68
C ASP A 477 75.73 12.71 -17.99
N PHE A 478 76.75 13.58 -18.00
CA PHE A 478 77.17 14.29 -19.19
C PHE A 478 77.81 13.35 -20.25
N ASN A 479 78.67 12.43 -19.83
CA ASN A 479 79.26 11.44 -20.71
C ASN A 479 78.26 10.47 -21.31
N ALA A 480 77.13 10.18 -20.62
CA ALA A 480 76.03 9.37 -21.14
C ALA A 480 75.33 10.04 -22.35
N LEU A 481 75.48 11.33 -22.55
CA LEU A 481 74.97 12.09 -23.72
C LEU A 481 75.87 12.09 -24.90
N LEU A 482 77.15 11.64 -24.77
CA LEU A 482 78.17 11.64 -25.81
C LEU A 482 78.27 10.25 -26.47
N LEU A 483 78.80 10.25 -27.70
CA LEU A 483 79.21 9.01 -28.37
C LEU A 483 80.37 8.36 -27.62
N PRO A 484 80.52 7.02 -27.60
CA PRO A 484 81.51 6.29 -26.81
C PRO A 484 83.00 6.73 -27.11
N GLU A 485 83.22 7.18 -28.33
CA GLU A 485 84.55 7.70 -28.77
C GLU A 485 84.85 9.13 -28.27
N ASN A 486 83.87 9.84 -27.77
CA ASN A 486 84.00 11.26 -27.37
C ASN A 486 83.93 11.48 -25.85
N VAL A 487 83.98 10.44 -25.07
CA VAL A 487 83.88 10.48 -23.59
C VAL A 487 84.99 11.35 -23.01
N ILE A 488 84.63 12.28 -22.13
CA ILE A 488 85.53 13.20 -21.48
C ILE A 488 85.90 12.67 -20.09
N ILE A 489 87.20 12.38 -19.92
CA ILE A 489 87.77 11.97 -18.64
C ILE A 489 88.70 13.06 -18.11
N PRO A 490 88.42 13.68 -16.95
CA PRO A 490 89.36 14.64 -16.35
C PRO A 490 90.69 13.99 -16.07
N GLY A 491 91.77 14.73 -16.42
CA GLY A 491 93.15 14.26 -16.20
C GLY A 491 93.54 14.17 -14.72
N PRO A 492 94.68 13.52 -14.38
CA PRO A 492 95.13 13.36 -13.00
C PRO A 492 95.21 14.69 -12.25
N GLY A 493 94.41 14.78 -11.10
CA GLY A 493 94.43 15.98 -10.26
C GLY A 493 93.44 17.09 -10.68
N LYS A 494 92.66 16.93 -11.76
CA LYS A 494 91.65 17.87 -12.23
C LYS A 494 90.27 17.28 -11.96
N LEU A 495 89.36 18.06 -11.35
CA LEU A 495 88.00 17.64 -11.08
C LEU A 495 87.07 17.74 -12.29
N LEU A 496 87.16 18.85 -13.04
CA LEU A 496 86.46 19.07 -14.31
C LEU A 496 87.41 19.59 -15.39
N THR A 497 87.12 19.27 -16.66
CA THR A 497 87.80 19.85 -17.83
C THR A 497 87.16 21.20 -18.21
N PRO A 498 87.81 22.04 -19.05
CA PRO A 498 87.23 23.28 -19.57
C PRO A 498 85.81 23.05 -20.18
N GLU A 499 85.62 21.98 -20.94
CA GLU A 499 84.39 21.61 -21.57
C GLU A 499 83.33 21.36 -20.51
N LEU A 500 83.66 20.53 -19.51
CA LEU A 500 82.72 20.19 -18.42
C LEU A 500 82.30 21.41 -17.60
N ARG A 501 83.23 22.39 -17.37
CA ARG A 501 82.89 23.65 -16.69
C ARG A 501 81.86 24.48 -17.47
N ILE A 502 82.03 24.55 -18.83
CA ILE A 502 81.08 25.25 -19.70
C ILE A 502 79.66 24.63 -19.56
N PHE A 503 79.61 23.32 -19.67
CA PHE A 503 78.28 22.62 -19.58
C PHE A 503 77.70 22.58 -18.15
N ALA A 504 78.56 22.65 -17.14
CA ALA A 504 78.10 22.85 -15.75
C ALA A 504 77.38 24.19 -15.58
N LEU A 505 77.89 25.26 -16.18
CA LEU A 505 77.27 26.57 -16.19
C LEU A 505 75.97 26.58 -16.98
N ILE A 506 75.88 25.88 -18.10
CA ILE A 506 74.65 25.70 -18.89
C ILE A 506 73.62 24.94 -18.08
N ARG A 507 73.99 23.88 -17.36
CA ARG A 507 73.07 23.12 -16.45
C ARG A 507 72.55 23.98 -15.30
N LEU A 508 73.35 24.96 -14.86
CA LEU A 508 72.93 25.97 -13.88
C LEU A 508 72.07 27.09 -14.49
N GLY A 509 71.68 27.01 -15.77
CA GLY A 509 70.86 27.98 -16.46
C GLY A 509 71.60 29.19 -17.03
N ILE A 510 72.96 29.19 -17.01
CA ILE A 510 73.76 30.24 -17.61
C ILE A 510 74.09 29.80 -19.03
N THR A 511 73.26 30.13 -19.98
CA THR A 511 73.37 29.70 -21.39
C THR A 511 74.07 30.71 -22.27
N ASP A 512 74.21 31.96 -21.84
CA ASP A 512 74.86 33.04 -22.59
C ASP A 512 76.39 32.84 -22.69
N SER A 513 76.90 32.68 -23.92
CA SER A 513 78.30 32.43 -24.18
C SER A 513 79.20 33.56 -23.70
N VAL A 514 78.79 34.84 -23.74
CA VAL A 514 79.55 35.99 -23.25
C VAL A 514 79.66 35.91 -21.72
N LYS A 515 78.62 35.61 -21.03
CA LYS A 515 78.61 35.43 -19.56
C LYS A 515 79.48 34.25 -19.15
N ILE A 516 79.42 33.11 -19.86
CA ILE A 516 80.28 31.93 -19.65
C ILE A 516 81.77 32.28 -19.85
N ALA A 517 82.09 32.98 -20.95
CA ALA A 517 83.45 33.42 -21.22
C ALA A 517 84.02 34.34 -20.13
N HIS A 518 83.21 35.29 -19.68
CA HIS A 518 83.58 36.19 -18.59
C HIS A 518 83.79 35.45 -17.27
N PHE A 519 82.84 34.50 -16.96
CA PHE A 519 82.88 33.73 -15.71
C PHE A 519 84.11 32.81 -15.63
N LEU A 520 84.43 32.13 -16.72
CA LEU A 520 85.59 31.22 -16.79
C LEU A 520 86.88 31.88 -17.21
N GLN A 521 86.87 33.19 -17.45
CA GLN A 521 88.05 33.92 -17.95
C GLN A 521 88.64 33.30 -19.22
N TYR A 522 87.73 32.74 -20.08
CA TYR A 522 88.13 32.23 -21.40
C TYR A 522 87.82 33.25 -22.50
N SER A 523 88.50 33.12 -23.65
CA SER A 523 88.12 33.91 -24.82
C SER A 523 86.75 33.45 -25.35
N LEU A 524 85.93 34.37 -25.88
CA LEU A 524 84.63 34.04 -26.46
C LEU A 524 84.78 33.00 -27.59
N SER A 525 85.87 33.07 -28.38
CA SER A 525 86.19 32.08 -29.41
C SER A 525 86.45 30.69 -28.80
N THR A 526 87.06 30.62 -27.62
CA THR A 526 87.24 29.35 -26.88
C THR A 526 85.92 28.72 -26.49
N ILE A 527 84.98 29.51 -25.99
CA ILE A 527 83.61 28.98 -25.61
C ILE A 527 82.91 28.45 -26.86
N TYR A 528 82.92 29.19 -27.97
CA TYR A 528 82.28 28.71 -29.21
C TYR A 528 82.90 27.43 -29.73
N ASN A 529 84.22 27.33 -29.71
CA ASN A 529 84.91 26.13 -30.15
C ASN A 529 84.55 24.90 -29.32
N TYR A 530 84.51 25.04 -28.01
CA TYR A 530 84.05 23.92 -27.12
C TYR A 530 82.62 23.55 -27.33
N ARG A 531 81.71 24.52 -27.48
CA ARG A 531 80.30 24.25 -27.74
C ARG A 531 80.04 23.55 -29.08
N SER A 532 80.73 24.05 -30.16
CA SER A 532 80.67 23.41 -31.47
C SER A 532 81.26 22.01 -31.48
N LYS A 533 82.38 21.79 -30.79
CA LYS A 533 82.98 20.47 -30.66
C LYS A 533 82.05 19.47 -29.96
N MET A 534 81.36 19.92 -28.95
CA MET A 534 80.40 19.08 -28.21
C MET A 534 79.06 18.85 -28.96
N ASN A 535 78.55 19.80 -29.75
CA ASN A 535 77.44 19.60 -30.64
C ASN A 535 77.71 18.52 -31.70
N ILE A 536 78.92 18.41 -32.17
CA ILE A 536 79.36 17.37 -33.11
C ILE A 536 79.57 16.02 -32.39
N ALA A 537 80.03 16.05 -31.15
CA ALA A 537 80.35 14.89 -30.32
C ALA A 537 79.05 14.27 -29.66
N GLY A 538 77.99 15.02 -29.54
CA GLY A 538 76.69 14.62 -29.06
C GLY A 538 75.80 14.13 -30.20
N ASN A 539 74.89 13.25 -29.90
CA ASN A 539 73.99 12.57 -30.86
C ASN A 539 72.92 13.50 -31.48
N GLY A 540 73.21 14.80 -31.70
CA GLY A 540 72.32 15.78 -32.35
C GLY A 540 71.00 16.10 -31.60
N ARG A 541 70.80 15.61 -30.37
CA ARG A 541 69.56 15.77 -29.59
C ARG A 541 69.58 16.84 -28.50
N SER A 542 70.71 17.60 -28.35
CA SER A 542 70.88 18.40 -27.11
C SER A 542 70.51 19.88 -27.20
N GLU A 543 70.15 20.44 -28.35
CA GLU A 543 69.81 21.88 -28.43
C GLU A 543 68.38 22.23 -28.89
N GLU A 544 67.54 21.28 -29.39
CA GLU A 544 66.18 21.61 -29.86
C GLU A 544 65.06 21.51 -28.80
N HIS A 545 65.35 21.06 -27.57
CA HIS A 545 64.32 20.88 -26.56
C HIS A 545 64.25 21.87 -25.38
N THR A 546 64.96 23.04 -25.55
CA THR A 546 64.91 24.08 -24.50
C THR A 546 64.44 25.45 -25.00
N SER A 547 63.71 25.52 -26.10
CA SER A 547 63.03 26.75 -26.51
C SER A 547 61.66 26.41 -27.10
N GLU A 548 60.63 26.55 -26.33
CA GLU A 548 59.31 27.09 -26.49
C GLU A 548 58.27 26.30 -25.69
N PRO A 549 57.48 26.89 -24.79
CA PRO A 549 56.21 26.36 -24.37
C PRO A 549 55.17 26.73 -25.44
N SER A 550 54.78 25.78 -26.29
CA SER A 550 53.66 25.97 -27.18
C SER A 550 52.38 26.10 -26.35
N HIS A 551 51.77 27.28 -26.41
CA HIS A 551 50.39 27.50 -26.15
C HIS A 551 49.53 26.67 -27.15
N THR A 552 48.77 25.74 -26.68
CA THR A 552 47.35 25.48 -27.05
C THR A 552 46.63 24.80 -25.88
#